data_ecc02dbdaa29d98a03a04deee6e78561
#
_entry.id   ecc02dbdaa29d98a03a04deee6e78561
#
_cell.length_a   1.000
_cell.length_b   1.000
_cell.length_c   1.000
_cell.angle_alpha   90.00
_cell.angle_beta   90.00
_cell.angle_gamma   90.00
#
_symmetry.space_group_name_H-M   'P 1'
#
loop_
_entity.id
_entity.type
_entity.pdbx_description
1 polymer ?
#
loop_
_entity_poly.entity_id
_entity_poly.type
_entity_poly.pdbx_seq_one_letter_code
_entity_poly.pdbx_strand_id
1 'polypeptide(L)'
;MPIPRIETRDAMGDPDVVYLNPAHVLWMSLPTAAHRRPDSMAIRVDDRVKGGSLLMADNPPAAQLLQDLGPFVTVTLANPSSDYPNGVVHIRAHAIVKIATDDQDKPLAGRTLGWVHVQDGSAFKVNDYAGVAAQWQATIAAAS
;
A
#
# COMPACT_ATOMS: atom_id res chain seq x y z
N MET A 1 -15.42 8.78 -11.51
CA MET A 1 -14.70 8.42 -10.28
C MET A 1 -14.29 9.69 -9.55
N PRO A 2 -14.61 9.83 -8.27
CA PRO A 2 -14.26 11.05 -7.55
C PRO A 2 -12.75 11.19 -7.38
N ILE A 3 -12.29 12.43 -7.36
CA ILE A 3 -10.89 12.75 -7.08
C ILE A 3 -10.82 13.21 -5.62
N PRO A 4 -10.24 12.38 -4.73
CA PRO A 4 -10.17 12.73 -3.32
C PRO A 4 -9.32 13.96 -3.06
N ARG A 5 -9.78 14.77 -2.12
CA ARG A 5 -9.04 15.89 -1.57
C ARG A 5 -8.45 15.45 -0.23
N ILE A 6 -7.13 15.51 -0.12
CA ILE A 6 -6.42 15.02 1.07
C ILE A 6 -5.75 16.21 1.76
N GLU A 7 -5.97 16.31 3.06
CA GLU A 7 -5.26 17.27 3.89
C GLU A 7 -3.94 16.65 4.36
N THR A 8 -2.85 17.36 4.15
CA THR A 8 -1.51 16.95 4.54
C THR A 8 -0.86 18.07 5.33
N ARG A 9 0.36 17.82 5.79
CA ARG A 9 1.19 18.86 6.39
C ARG A 9 2.53 18.88 5.65
N ASP A 10 3.01 20.09 5.38
CA ASP A 10 4.32 20.27 4.74
C ASP A 10 5.46 20.05 5.75
N ALA A 11 6.70 20.25 5.30
CA ALA A 11 7.88 20.05 6.13
C ALA A 11 7.94 21.00 7.35
N MET A 12 7.25 22.13 7.27
CA MET A 12 7.17 23.12 8.37
C MET A 12 6.00 22.82 9.32
N GLY A 13 5.19 21.82 9.03
CA GLY A 13 4.01 21.49 9.82
C GLY A 13 2.77 22.29 9.47
N ASP A 14 2.83 23.13 8.44
CA ASP A 14 1.70 23.92 8.00
C ASP A 14 0.72 23.07 7.17
N PRO A 15 -0.60 23.36 7.27
CA PRO A 15 -1.58 22.62 6.48
C PRO A 15 -1.37 22.78 4.98
N ASP A 16 -1.57 21.69 4.25
CA ASP A 16 -1.52 21.67 2.80
C ASP A 16 -2.65 20.81 2.27
N VAL A 17 -2.93 20.90 0.98
CA VAL A 17 -4.01 20.15 0.34
C VAL A 17 -3.48 19.51 -0.94
N VAL A 18 -3.81 18.22 -1.13
CA VAL A 18 -3.45 17.47 -2.33
C VAL A 18 -4.73 16.83 -2.89
N TYR A 19 -4.93 16.94 -4.19
CA TYR A 19 -5.96 16.19 -4.91
C TYR A 19 -5.30 15.00 -5.57
N LEU A 20 -5.76 13.78 -5.27
CA LEU A 20 -5.13 12.55 -5.73
C LEU A 20 -5.88 11.97 -6.93
N ASN A 21 -5.12 11.66 -7.99
CA ASN A 21 -5.64 10.85 -9.09
C ASN A 21 -5.54 9.37 -8.67
N PRO A 22 -6.68 8.66 -8.55
CA PRO A 22 -6.65 7.26 -8.12
C PRO A 22 -5.75 6.37 -8.97
N ALA A 23 -5.60 6.69 -10.26
CA ALA A 23 -4.76 5.90 -11.16
C ALA A 23 -3.27 5.91 -10.78
N HIS A 24 -2.84 6.89 -9.99
CA HIS A 24 -1.43 7.03 -9.60
C HIS A 24 -1.16 6.66 -8.14
N VAL A 25 -2.16 6.22 -7.39
CA VAL A 25 -1.96 5.73 -6.02
C VAL A 25 -1.42 4.31 -6.09
N LEU A 26 -0.35 4.03 -5.34
CA LEU A 26 0.31 2.74 -5.35
C LEU A 26 -0.08 1.90 -4.13
N TRP A 27 0.07 2.47 -2.94
CA TRP A 27 -0.29 1.76 -1.72
C TRP A 27 -0.57 2.75 -0.58
N MET A 28 -1.25 2.25 0.46
CA MET A 28 -1.58 3.04 1.65
C MET A 28 -1.34 2.21 2.90
N SER A 29 -0.91 2.87 3.97
CA SER A 29 -0.81 2.29 5.31
C SER A 29 -1.71 3.08 6.25
N LEU A 30 -2.68 2.40 6.88
CA LEU A 30 -3.67 3.06 7.74
C LEU A 30 -3.05 3.58 9.03
N PRO A 31 -3.66 4.60 9.66
CA PRO A 31 -3.20 5.10 10.95
C PRO A 31 -3.24 4.02 12.03
N THR A 32 -2.29 4.07 12.94
CA THR A 32 -2.24 3.19 14.10
C THR A 32 -1.62 3.95 15.27
N ALA A 33 -2.04 3.59 16.49
CA ALA A 33 -1.51 4.20 17.71
C ALA A 33 0.00 3.99 17.87
N ALA A 34 0.56 2.95 17.25
CA ALA A 34 1.99 2.69 17.27
C ALA A 34 2.79 3.54 16.29
N HIS A 35 2.12 4.23 15.37
CA HIS A 35 2.78 5.07 14.39
C HIS A 35 3.28 6.37 15.02
N ARG A 36 4.37 6.95 14.48
CA ARG A 36 4.91 8.22 14.93
C ARG A 36 3.86 9.33 14.92
N ARG A 37 2.94 9.29 13.97
CA ARG A 37 1.80 10.20 13.86
C ARG A 37 0.53 9.37 13.82
N PRO A 38 -0.08 9.07 14.99
CA PRO A 38 -1.22 8.14 15.06
C PRO A 38 -2.42 8.54 14.20
N ASP A 39 -2.59 9.83 13.94
CA ASP A 39 -3.71 10.34 13.15
C ASP A 39 -3.37 10.50 11.67
N SER A 40 -2.19 10.05 11.25
CA SER A 40 -1.73 10.21 9.88
C SER A 40 -1.71 8.86 9.14
N MET A 41 -1.95 8.94 7.84
CA MET A 41 -1.92 7.77 6.97
C MET A 41 -0.88 8.01 5.87
N ALA A 42 -0.03 7.01 5.62
CA ALA A 42 0.94 7.07 4.54
C ALA A 42 0.28 6.66 3.23
N ILE A 43 0.45 7.48 2.20
CA ILE A 43 -0.06 7.22 0.84
C ILE A 43 1.10 7.37 -0.13
N ARG A 44 1.44 6.28 -0.84
CA ARG A 44 2.49 6.32 -1.86
C ARG A 44 1.88 6.60 -3.21
N VAL A 45 2.43 7.59 -3.91
CA VAL A 45 1.92 8.04 -5.21
C VAL A 45 3.03 7.92 -6.25
N ASP A 46 2.69 7.43 -7.45
CA ASP A 46 3.58 7.43 -8.61
C ASP A 46 3.40 8.77 -9.35
N ASP A 47 4.23 9.73 -9.02
CA ASP A 47 4.22 11.05 -9.65
C ASP A 47 5.34 11.22 -10.68
N ARG A 48 5.98 10.12 -11.08
CA ARG A 48 7.09 10.09 -12.04
C ARG A 48 8.36 10.77 -11.54
N VAL A 49 8.39 11.21 -10.29
CA VAL A 49 9.59 11.65 -9.63
C VAL A 49 10.35 10.41 -9.13
N LYS A 50 11.68 10.47 -9.09
CA LYS A 50 12.50 9.35 -8.66
C LYS A 50 12.04 8.82 -7.30
N GLY A 51 11.64 7.55 -7.26
CA GLY A 51 11.13 6.90 -6.07
C GLY A 51 9.68 7.25 -5.73
N GLY A 52 8.99 8.06 -6.54
CA GLY A 52 7.63 8.49 -6.27
C GLY A 52 7.54 9.42 -5.07
N SER A 53 6.34 9.80 -4.68
CA SER A 53 6.10 10.65 -3.51
C SER A 53 5.38 9.90 -2.42
N LEU A 54 5.79 10.12 -1.17
CA LEU A 54 5.09 9.61 0.01
C LEU A 54 4.37 10.78 0.68
N LEU A 55 3.05 10.69 0.73
CA LEU A 55 2.21 11.70 1.37
C LEU A 55 1.81 11.22 2.76
N MET A 56 1.80 12.13 3.72
CA MET A 56 1.26 11.86 5.06
C MET A 56 -0.07 12.58 5.21
N ALA A 57 -1.16 11.86 4.95
CA ALA A 57 -2.49 12.40 5.10
C ALA A 57 -2.79 12.61 6.58
N ASP A 58 -3.30 13.79 6.92
CA ASP A 58 -3.60 14.19 8.30
C ASP A 58 -5.06 13.88 8.59
N ASN A 59 -5.31 13.00 9.57
CA ASN A 59 -6.64 12.59 10.01
C ASN A 59 -7.60 12.29 8.84
N PRO A 60 -7.21 11.38 7.92
CA PRO A 60 -7.97 11.14 6.69
C PRO A 60 -9.21 10.28 6.94
N PRO A 61 -10.25 10.40 6.07
CA PRO A 61 -11.38 9.46 6.07
C PRO A 61 -10.95 8.13 5.44
N ALA A 62 -10.23 7.30 6.20
CA ALA A 62 -9.53 6.12 5.69
C ALA A 62 -10.47 5.15 4.97
N ALA A 63 -11.67 4.87 5.52
CA ALA A 63 -12.63 3.95 4.90
C ALA A 63 -13.09 4.45 3.53
N GLN A 64 -13.32 5.76 3.42
CA GLN A 64 -13.72 6.37 2.16
C GLN A 64 -12.59 6.33 1.13
N LEU A 65 -11.35 6.55 1.57
CA LEU A 65 -10.19 6.50 0.69
C LEU A 65 -9.94 5.08 0.16
N LEU A 66 -10.11 4.06 1.00
CA LEU A 66 -10.00 2.67 0.55
C LEU A 66 -11.02 2.37 -0.55
N GLN A 67 -12.21 2.94 -0.44
CA GLN A 67 -13.25 2.78 -1.44
C GLN A 67 -12.97 3.56 -2.73
N ASP A 68 -12.54 4.83 -2.59
CA ASP A 68 -12.38 5.74 -3.73
C ASP A 68 -11.11 5.48 -4.54
N LEU A 69 -10.04 5.04 -3.87
CA LEU A 69 -8.73 4.86 -4.52
C LEU A 69 -8.47 3.41 -4.94
N GLY A 70 -9.33 2.47 -4.52
CA GLY A 70 -9.16 1.03 -4.81
C GLY A 70 -9.40 0.67 -6.26
N PRO A 71 -9.45 -0.64 -6.54
CA PRO A 71 -9.43 -1.75 -5.57
C PRO A 71 -8.04 -2.02 -5.01
N PHE A 72 -8.01 -2.44 -3.74
CA PHE A 72 -6.78 -2.75 -3.03
C PHE A 72 -6.68 -4.24 -2.70
N VAL A 73 -5.43 -4.72 -2.63
CA VAL A 73 -5.08 -6.00 -2.01
C VAL A 73 -4.47 -5.68 -0.65
N THR A 74 -5.02 -6.27 0.41
CA THR A 74 -4.53 -6.05 1.78
C THR A 74 -3.54 -7.14 2.13
N VAL A 75 -2.32 -6.76 2.51
CA VAL A 75 -1.26 -7.70 2.84
C VAL A 75 -0.78 -7.50 4.26
N THR A 76 -0.39 -8.60 4.92
CA THR A 76 0.28 -8.58 6.20
C THR A 76 1.75 -8.82 5.99
N LEU A 77 2.57 -7.87 6.45
CA LEU A 77 4.02 -7.92 6.28
C LEU A 77 4.64 -8.99 7.18
N ALA A 78 5.63 -9.71 6.65
CA ALA A 78 6.39 -10.68 7.42
C ALA A 78 7.21 -10.01 8.54
N ASN A 79 7.72 -8.80 8.26
CA ASN A 79 8.54 -8.04 9.20
C ASN A 79 7.99 -6.62 9.31
N PRO A 80 7.05 -6.36 10.25
CA PRO A 80 6.57 -5.00 10.50
C PRO A 80 7.72 -4.06 10.85
N SER A 81 7.64 -2.82 10.39
CA SER A 81 8.66 -1.80 10.62
C SER A 81 8.04 -0.59 11.28
N SER A 82 8.88 0.40 11.62
CA SER A 82 8.40 1.67 12.16
C SER A 82 7.49 2.44 11.20
N ASP A 83 7.62 2.17 9.88
CA ASP A 83 6.77 2.79 8.86
C ASP A 83 5.42 2.08 8.73
N TYR A 84 5.35 0.80 9.14
CA TYR A 84 4.14 -0.02 9.07
C TYR A 84 3.97 -0.78 10.38
N PRO A 85 3.77 -0.06 11.50
CA PRO A 85 3.85 -0.69 12.81
C PRO A 85 2.78 -1.75 13.09
N ASN A 86 1.63 -1.70 12.40
CA ASN A 86 0.61 -2.74 12.48
C ASN A 86 0.84 -3.88 11.49
N GLY A 87 1.87 -3.77 10.64
CA GLY A 87 2.22 -4.79 9.68
C GLY A 87 1.25 -4.95 8.52
N VAL A 88 0.36 -4.00 8.30
CA VAL A 88 -0.66 -4.10 7.25
C VAL A 88 -0.47 -2.98 6.23
N VAL A 89 -0.49 -3.35 4.94
CA VAL A 89 -0.41 -2.39 3.82
C VAL A 89 -1.52 -2.73 2.83
N HIS A 90 -2.18 -1.70 2.32
CA HIS A 90 -3.17 -1.83 1.26
C HIS A 90 -2.51 -1.42 -0.06
N ILE A 91 -2.35 -2.37 -0.97
CA ILE A 91 -1.66 -2.13 -2.24
C ILE A 91 -2.70 -2.11 -3.35
N ARG A 92 -2.67 -1.07 -4.17
CA ARG A 92 -3.61 -0.98 -5.29
C ARG A 92 -3.36 -2.15 -6.25
N ALA A 93 -4.42 -2.91 -6.54
CA ALA A 93 -4.30 -4.17 -7.29
C ALA A 93 -3.62 -3.97 -8.66
N HIS A 94 -3.95 -2.88 -9.35
CA HIS A 94 -3.38 -2.59 -10.66
C HIS A 94 -1.93 -2.09 -10.61
N ALA A 95 -1.43 -1.77 -9.42
CA ALA A 95 -0.04 -1.33 -9.24
C ALA A 95 0.91 -2.50 -8.97
N ILE A 96 0.38 -3.68 -8.67
CA ILE A 96 1.20 -4.87 -8.43
C ILE A 96 1.72 -5.39 -9.76
N VAL A 97 3.04 -5.56 -9.85
CA VAL A 97 3.70 -6.09 -11.06
C VAL A 97 3.77 -7.61 -11.02
N LYS A 98 4.17 -8.16 -9.88
CA LYS A 98 4.31 -9.60 -9.71
C LYS A 98 4.36 -9.96 -8.24
N ILE A 99 4.04 -11.22 -7.94
CA ILE A 99 4.23 -11.83 -6.63
C ILE A 99 5.15 -13.03 -6.83
N ALA A 100 6.27 -13.05 -6.13
CA ALA A 100 7.30 -14.09 -6.28
C ALA A 100 7.58 -14.75 -4.95
N THR A 101 8.01 -16.02 -4.99
CA THR A 101 8.38 -16.73 -3.77
C THR A 101 9.73 -16.28 -3.24
N ASP A 102 9.89 -16.35 -1.94
CA ASP A 102 11.16 -16.35 -1.25
C ASP A 102 11.43 -17.79 -0.76
N ASP A 103 12.32 -18.02 0.19
CA ASP A 103 12.61 -19.38 0.70
C ASP A 103 13.14 -20.32 -0.37
N GLN A 104 14.05 -19.86 -1.21
CA GLN A 104 14.55 -20.65 -2.35
C GLN A 104 15.32 -21.89 -1.94
N ASP A 105 15.70 -22.00 -0.66
CA ASP A 105 16.34 -23.18 -0.09
C ASP A 105 15.34 -24.30 0.24
N LYS A 106 14.02 -24.02 0.10
CA LYS A 106 12.96 -24.98 0.38
C LYS A 106 12.31 -25.46 -0.93
N PRO A 107 11.75 -26.70 -0.94
CA PRO A 107 10.91 -27.14 -2.05
C PRO A 107 9.74 -26.19 -2.27
N LEU A 108 9.27 -26.07 -3.49
CA LEU A 108 8.20 -25.14 -3.83
C LEU A 108 6.97 -25.33 -2.95
N ALA A 109 6.57 -26.56 -2.68
CA ALA A 109 5.40 -26.88 -1.85
C ALA A 109 5.56 -26.43 -0.40
N GLY A 110 6.79 -26.22 0.09
CA GLY A 110 7.05 -25.78 1.45
C GLY A 110 7.27 -24.28 1.60
N ARG A 111 7.14 -23.53 0.52
CA ARG A 111 7.39 -22.08 0.55
C ARG A 111 6.12 -21.33 0.96
N THR A 112 6.27 -20.44 1.93
CA THR A 112 5.20 -19.56 2.37
C THR A 112 5.57 -18.08 2.20
N LEU A 113 6.85 -17.74 2.35
CA LEU A 113 7.34 -16.38 2.22
C LEU A 113 7.41 -15.96 0.75
N GLY A 114 7.06 -14.72 0.51
CA GLY A 114 7.16 -14.16 -0.83
C GLY A 114 7.26 -12.64 -0.81
N TRP A 115 7.38 -12.07 -2.00
CA TRP A 115 7.51 -10.63 -2.20
C TRP A 115 6.44 -10.15 -3.16
N VAL A 116 5.76 -9.07 -2.78
CA VAL A 116 4.84 -8.34 -3.67
C VAL A 116 5.61 -7.17 -4.25
N HIS A 117 5.79 -7.17 -5.56
CA HIS A 117 6.53 -6.12 -6.28
C HIS A 117 5.57 -5.11 -6.88
N VAL A 118 5.81 -3.85 -6.60
CA VAL A 118 4.97 -2.73 -7.03
C VAL A 118 5.70 -1.94 -8.12
N GLN A 119 4.95 -1.29 -8.99
CA GLN A 119 5.48 -0.65 -10.22
C GLN A 119 6.51 0.45 -9.98
N ASP A 120 6.57 1.03 -8.77
CA ASP A 120 7.57 2.05 -8.43
C ASP A 120 8.89 1.44 -7.92
N GLY A 121 9.00 0.12 -7.91
CA GLY A 121 10.16 -0.58 -7.36
C GLY A 121 10.02 -0.97 -5.89
N SER A 122 8.94 -0.55 -5.22
CA SER A 122 8.67 -1.00 -3.85
C SER A 122 8.42 -2.50 -3.82
N ALA A 123 8.84 -3.16 -2.74
CA ALA A 123 8.59 -4.57 -2.53
C ALA A 123 8.23 -4.83 -1.07
N PHE A 124 7.23 -5.67 -0.86
CA PHE A 124 6.74 -6.01 0.48
C PHE A 124 6.85 -7.50 0.70
N LYS A 125 7.56 -7.89 1.76
CA LYS A 125 7.70 -9.29 2.13
C LYS A 125 6.47 -9.74 2.91
N VAL A 126 5.86 -10.85 2.50
CA VAL A 126 4.63 -11.36 3.07
C VAL A 126 4.81 -12.81 3.51
N ASN A 127 4.05 -13.24 4.52
CA ASN A 127 4.12 -14.61 5.06
C ASN A 127 3.37 -15.62 4.21
N ASP A 128 2.32 -15.20 3.50
CA ASP A 128 1.46 -16.10 2.74
C ASP A 128 1.33 -15.58 1.30
N TYR A 129 2.38 -15.79 0.51
CA TYR A 129 2.37 -15.30 -0.86
C TYR A 129 1.24 -15.92 -1.69
N ALA A 130 0.90 -17.19 -1.45
CA ALA A 130 -0.14 -17.87 -2.21
C ALA A 130 -1.52 -17.28 -1.94
N GLY A 131 -1.82 -16.98 -0.67
CA GLY A 131 -3.06 -16.32 -0.28
C GLY A 131 -3.15 -14.90 -0.85
N VAL A 132 -2.04 -14.17 -0.83
CA VAL A 132 -1.98 -12.82 -1.42
C VAL A 132 -2.19 -12.89 -2.93
N ALA A 133 -1.58 -13.85 -3.62
CA ALA A 133 -1.76 -14.03 -5.06
C ALA A 133 -3.21 -14.37 -5.40
N ALA A 134 -3.86 -15.23 -4.62
CA ALA A 134 -5.27 -15.57 -4.81
C ALA A 134 -6.17 -14.34 -4.61
N GLN A 135 -5.90 -13.53 -3.58
CA GLN A 135 -6.64 -12.29 -3.34
C GLN A 135 -6.46 -11.31 -4.51
N TRP A 136 -5.22 -11.17 -5.00
CA TRP A 136 -4.92 -10.30 -6.13
C TRP A 136 -5.68 -10.74 -7.39
N GLN A 137 -5.63 -12.03 -7.72
CA GLN A 137 -6.35 -12.58 -8.88
C GLN A 137 -7.86 -12.32 -8.79
N ALA A 138 -8.45 -12.55 -7.61
CA ALA A 138 -9.86 -12.31 -7.38
C ALA A 138 -10.22 -10.84 -7.48
N THR A 139 -9.36 -9.94 -6.96
CA THR A 139 -9.57 -8.50 -7.00
C THR A 139 -9.54 -7.98 -8.43
N ILE A 140 -8.56 -8.41 -9.23
CA ILE A 140 -8.46 -8.03 -10.65
C ILE A 140 -9.67 -8.53 -11.44
N ALA A 141 -10.09 -9.79 -11.20
CA ALA A 141 -11.26 -10.36 -11.89
C ALA A 141 -12.53 -9.59 -11.55
N ALA A 142 -12.72 -9.19 -10.30
CA ALA A 142 -13.90 -8.45 -9.87
C ALA A 142 -13.93 -7.02 -10.43
N ALA A 143 -12.76 -6.44 -10.74
CA ALA A 143 -12.64 -5.09 -11.28
C ALA A 143 -12.79 -5.03 -12.81
N SER A 144 -12.83 -6.16 -13.47
CA SER A 144 -12.91 -6.26 -14.94
C SER A 144 -14.30 -6.04 -15.47
#